data_aa27f1510c67411756c6c8f5a785c36b
#
_entry.id   aa27f1510c67411756c6c8f5a785c36b
#
_cell.length_a   1.000
_cell.length_b   1.000
_cell.length_c   1.000
_cell.angle_alpha   90.00
_cell.angle_beta   90.00
_cell.angle_gamma   90.00
#
_symmetry.space_group_name_H-M   'P 1'
#
loop_
_entity.id
_entity.type
_entity.pdbx_description
1 polymer ?
#
loop_
_entity_poly.entity_id
_entity_poly.type
_entity_poly.pdbx_seq_one_letter_code
_entity_poly.pdbx_strand_id
1 'polypeptide(L)'
;MMEERDIRAFVFGTTRYFEVAAQQAATVGSPFLVTQGAPEVHDYTGVIEVSGRRRGVVYFSAPRGMLTVLLMKMNESDVSHENLCDLVGEVANTISGNVRRDFGKDFTISPPSVVTGHAAPITLPSGCRPVVIPIHWRSHAARLVVCLQ
;
A
#
# COMPACT_ATOMS: atom_id res chain seq x y z
N MET A 1 16.82 4.14 -7.70
CA MET A 1 15.79 4.83 -8.44
C MET A 1 14.78 3.85 -9.00
N MET A 2 13.50 4.20 -9.00
CA MET A 2 12.47 3.30 -9.51
C MET A 2 12.36 3.38 -11.02
N GLU A 3 12.34 2.22 -11.64
CA GLU A 3 12.14 2.07 -13.07
C GLU A 3 10.69 1.70 -13.38
N GLU A 4 10.29 1.81 -14.64
CA GLU A 4 8.94 1.46 -15.08
C GLU A 4 8.56 0.02 -14.69
N ARG A 5 9.49 -0.93 -14.81
CA ARG A 5 9.24 -2.32 -14.45
C ARG A 5 8.96 -2.48 -12.95
N ASP A 6 9.58 -1.66 -12.12
CA ASP A 6 9.36 -1.67 -10.67
C ASP A 6 7.94 -1.20 -10.36
N ILE A 7 7.53 -0.10 -10.99
CA ILE A 7 6.18 0.43 -10.83
C ILE A 7 5.15 -0.59 -11.31
N ARG A 8 5.42 -1.23 -12.43
CA ARG A 8 4.54 -2.26 -12.98
C ARG A 8 4.37 -3.44 -12.03
N ALA A 9 5.44 -3.85 -11.35
CA ALA A 9 5.38 -4.91 -10.35
C ALA A 9 4.46 -4.54 -9.18
N PHE A 10 4.52 -3.29 -8.72
CA PHE A 10 3.63 -2.82 -7.64
C PHE A 10 2.19 -2.69 -8.11
N VAL A 11 1.95 -2.25 -9.34
CA VAL A 11 0.60 -2.24 -9.91
C VAL A 11 0.03 -3.65 -9.96
N PHE A 12 0.82 -4.60 -10.45
CA PHE A 12 0.39 -6.00 -10.54
C PHE A 12 0.14 -6.61 -9.16
N GLY A 13 1.03 -6.35 -8.20
CA GLY A 13 0.87 -6.82 -6.83
C GLY A 13 -0.40 -6.30 -6.16
N THR A 14 -0.75 -5.05 -6.47
CA THR A 14 -1.98 -4.42 -5.97
C THR A 14 -3.22 -5.05 -6.59
N THR A 15 -3.27 -5.16 -7.92
CA THR A 15 -4.44 -5.73 -8.60
C THR A 15 -4.66 -7.18 -8.18
N ARG A 16 -3.59 -7.94 -8.02
CA ARG A 16 -3.67 -9.32 -7.55
C ARG A 16 -4.26 -9.41 -6.14
N TYR A 17 -3.89 -8.49 -5.25
CA TYR A 17 -4.47 -8.49 -3.91
C TYR A 17 -6.00 -8.41 -3.98
N PHE A 18 -6.53 -7.45 -4.73
CA PHE A 18 -7.97 -7.26 -4.80
C PHE A 18 -8.70 -8.43 -5.48
N GLU A 19 -8.09 -9.01 -6.50
CA GLU A 19 -8.67 -10.17 -7.19
C GLU A 19 -8.74 -11.40 -6.27
N VAL A 20 -7.68 -11.65 -5.50
CA VAL A 20 -7.57 -12.86 -4.68
C VAL A 20 -8.24 -12.68 -3.32
N ALA A 21 -7.86 -11.65 -2.57
CA ALA A 21 -8.35 -11.47 -1.20
C ALA A 21 -9.74 -10.85 -1.14
N ALA A 22 -9.98 -9.81 -1.92
CA ALA A 22 -11.29 -9.16 -1.95
C ALA A 22 -12.26 -9.80 -2.93
N GLN A 23 -11.77 -10.65 -3.82
CA GLN A 23 -12.57 -11.31 -4.87
C GLN A 23 -13.35 -10.31 -5.73
N GLN A 24 -12.81 -9.12 -5.89
CA GLN A 24 -13.38 -8.06 -6.69
C GLN A 24 -12.25 -7.16 -7.17
N ALA A 25 -12.08 -7.05 -8.48
CA ALA A 25 -10.99 -6.30 -9.07
C ALA A 25 -11.03 -4.82 -8.68
N ALA A 26 -9.86 -4.24 -8.49
CA ALA A 26 -9.67 -2.80 -8.36
C ALA A 26 -9.16 -2.22 -9.68
N THR A 27 -9.45 -0.95 -9.89
CA THR A 27 -8.88 -0.19 -11.00
C THR A 27 -7.69 0.60 -10.47
N VAL A 28 -6.57 0.53 -11.17
CA VAL A 28 -5.38 1.29 -10.83
C VAL A 28 -5.26 2.47 -11.82
N GLY A 29 -5.16 3.67 -11.26
CA GLY A 29 -4.95 4.87 -12.07
C GLY A 29 -3.49 5.03 -12.49
N SER A 30 -3.22 6.09 -13.25
CA SER A 30 -1.87 6.37 -13.71
C SER A 30 -0.95 6.72 -12.55
N PRO A 31 0.15 6.00 -12.34
CA PRO A 31 1.12 6.35 -11.31
C PRO A 31 1.75 7.72 -11.58
N PHE A 32 2.08 8.43 -10.50
CA PHE A 32 2.72 9.73 -10.65
C PHE A 32 3.74 9.98 -9.54
N LEU A 33 4.75 10.79 -9.86
CA LEU A 33 5.78 11.21 -8.92
C LEU A 33 5.30 12.41 -8.12
N VAL A 34 5.58 12.38 -6.82
CA VAL A 34 5.39 13.56 -5.96
C VAL A 34 6.70 14.32 -5.91
N THR A 35 6.68 15.57 -6.39
CA THR A 35 7.89 16.39 -6.49
C THR A 35 8.06 17.36 -5.33
N GLN A 36 7.00 17.64 -4.59
CA GLN A 36 7.03 18.54 -3.43
C GLN A 36 6.16 17.98 -2.31
N GLY A 37 6.73 18.00 -1.09
CA GLY A 37 6.03 17.56 0.09
C GLY A 37 5.87 16.06 0.18
N ALA A 38 5.08 15.62 1.14
CA ALA A 38 4.74 14.21 1.32
C ALA A 38 3.39 13.93 0.66
N PRO A 39 3.19 12.72 0.12
CA PRO A 39 1.88 12.32 -0.37
C PRO A 39 0.82 12.37 0.72
N GLU A 40 -0.39 12.78 0.36
CA GLU A 40 -1.51 12.77 1.30
C GLU A 40 -1.86 11.34 1.70
N VAL A 41 -2.29 11.17 2.95
CA VAL A 41 -2.73 9.88 3.47
C VAL A 41 -4.22 9.93 3.78
N HIS A 42 -4.84 8.76 3.78
CA HIS A 42 -6.23 8.57 4.21
C HIS A 42 -6.29 8.21 5.70
N ASP A 43 -7.45 7.76 6.15
CA ASP A 43 -7.73 7.49 7.58
C ASP A 43 -6.79 6.45 8.20
N TYR A 44 -6.41 5.43 7.44
CA TYR A 44 -5.58 4.31 7.90
C TYR A 44 -4.48 4.04 6.89
N THR A 45 -3.26 3.84 7.39
CA THR A 45 -2.10 3.58 6.54
C THR A 45 -1.27 2.44 7.11
N GLY A 46 -1.07 1.41 6.30
CA GLY A 46 -0.16 0.32 6.62
C GLY A 46 1.19 0.56 5.97
N VAL A 47 2.25 0.50 6.75
CA VAL A 47 3.61 0.86 6.31
C VAL A 47 4.52 -0.36 6.36
N ILE A 48 5.24 -0.59 5.29
CA ILE A 48 6.23 -1.67 5.15
C ILE A 48 7.58 -1.03 4.88
N GLU A 49 8.57 -1.40 5.67
CA GLU A 49 9.95 -1.01 5.38
C GLU A 49 10.60 -2.08 4.51
N VAL A 50 11.31 -1.63 3.49
CA VAL A 50 12.02 -2.49 2.55
C VAL A 50 13.53 -2.35 2.79
N SER A 51 14.22 -3.47 2.82
CA SER A 51 15.67 -3.49 3.00
C SER A 51 16.30 -4.54 2.08
N GLY A 52 17.63 -4.54 2.06
CA GLY A 52 18.40 -5.40 1.16
C GLY A 52 18.98 -4.58 0.04
N ARG A 53 18.97 -5.11 -1.18
CA ARG A 53 19.49 -4.41 -2.35
C ARG A 53 18.66 -3.16 -2.69
N ARG A 54 17.35 -3.25 -2.49
CA ARG A 54 16.43 -2.11 -2.60
C ARG A 54 16.06 -1.67 -1.19
N ARG A 55 16.05 -0.37 -0.95
CA ARG A 55 15.78 0.19 0.38
C ARG A 55 14.74 1.27 0.28
N GLY A 56 13.83 1.30 1.24
CA GLY A 56 12.83 2.35 1.28
C GLY A 56 11.58 1.96 2.03
N VAL A 57 10.47 2.50 1.57
CA VAL A 57 9.17 2.36 2.24
C VAL A 57 8.09 2.15 1.20
N VAL A 58 7.17 1.25 1.51
CA VAL A 58 5.92 1.06 0.77
C VAL A 58 4.78 1.24 1.76
N TYR A 59 3.78 2.04 1.40
CA TYR A 59 2.60 2.10 2.28
C TYR A 59 1.31 2.13 1.47
N PHE A 60 0.30 1.49 2.04
CA PHE A 60 -1.06 1.46 1.53
C PHE A 60 -1.94 2.31 2.43
N SER A 61 -2.60 3.31 1.87
CA SER A 61 -3.43 4.24 2.62
C SER A 61 -4.86 4.21 2.10
N ALA A 62 -5.81 4.02 3.01
CA ALA A 62 -7.20 3.84 2.62
C ALA A 62 -8.15 4.52 3.59
N PRO A 63 -9.33 4.97 3.10
CA PRO A 63 -10.36 5.51 3.96
C PRO A 63 -11.05 4.40 4.77
N ARG A 64 -11.57 4.78 5.92
CA ARG A 64 -12.28 3.86 6.81
C ARG A 64 -13.39 3.09 6.10
N GLY A 65 -14.17 3.78 5.27
CA GLY A 65 -15.28 3.15 4.55
C GLY A 65 -14.85 2.02 3.64
N MET A 66 -13.73 2.18 2.95
CA MET A 66 -13.18 1.14 2.08
C MET A 66 -12.77 -0.09 2.88
N LEU A 67 -12.05 0.10 3.98
CA LEU A 67 -11.60 -0.99 4.82
C LEU A 67 -12.78 -1.72 5.47
N THR A 68 -13.80 -0.99 5.87
CA THR A 68 -15.03 -1.58 6.41
C THR A 68 -15.68 -2.51 5.40
N VAL A 69 -15.82 -2.07 4.14
CA VAL A 69 -16.42 -2.90 3.09
C VAL A 69 -15.54 -4.11 2.78
N LEU A 70 -14.21 -3.94 2.79
CA LEU A 70 -13.28 -5.06 2.61
C LEU A 70 -13.48 -6.14 3.68
N LEU A 71 -13.58 -5.74 4.97
CA LEU A 71 -13.85 -6.69 6.05
C LEU A 71 -15.18 -7.42 5.84
N MET A 72 -16.21 -6.69 5.46
CA MET A 72 -17.52 -7.28 5.21
C MET A 72 -17.47 -8.30 4.07
N LYS A 73 -16.72 -8.01 3.01
CA LYS A 73 -16.53 -8.95 1.90
C LYS A 73 -15.78 -10.21 2.32
N MET A 74 -14.95 -10.12 3.33
CA MET A 74 -14.24 -11.27 3.90
C MET A 74 -15.06 -12.00 4.97
N ASN A 75 -16.35 -11.66 5.09
CA ASN A 75 -17.27 -12.24 6.08
C ASN A 75 -16.87 -11.93 7.52
N GLU A 76 -16.18 -10.82 7.73
CA GLU A 76 -15.83 -10.34 9.07
C GLU A 76 -16.89 -9.37 9.56
N SER A 77 -17.53 -9.70 10.67
CA SER A 77 -18.58 -8.87 11.27
C SER A 77 -18.03 -7.80 12.20
N ASP A 78 -16.80 -7.99 12.72
CA ASP A 78 -16.17 -7.03 13.60
C ASP A 78 -15.41 -5.99 12.78
N VAL A 79 -15.99 -4.79 12.68
CA VAL A 79 -15.41 -3.66 11.94
C VAL A 79 -14.85 -2.61 12.92
N SER A 80 -14.31 -3.06 14.04
CA SER A 80 -13.70 -2.20 15.04
C SER A 80 -12.45 -1.51 14.50
N HIS A 81 -12.06 -0.44 15.18
CA HIS A 81 -10.81 0.26 14.86
C HIS A 81 -9.61 -0.70 14.84
N GLU A 82 -9.54 -1.61 15.81
CA GLU A 82 -8.46 -2.60 15.88
C GLU A 82 -8.42 -3.48 14.63
N ASN A 83 -9.57 -3.98 14.20
CA ASN A 83 -9.63 -4.81 12.99
C ASN A 83 -9.33 -4.02 11.72
N LEU A 84 -9.70 -2.76 11.66
CA LEU A 84 -9.34 -1.91 10.53
C LEU A 84 -7.83 -1.67 10.48
N CYS A 85 -7.18 -1.49 11.63
CA CYS A 85 -5.73 -1.37 11.70
C CYS A 85 -5.04 -2.65 11.24
N ASP A 86 -5.52 -3.81 11.71
CA ASP A 86 -4.96 -5.09 11.31
C ASP A 86 -5.10 -5.29 9.80
N LEU A 87 -6.25 -4.95 9.25
CA LEU A 87 -6.50 -5.12 7.82
C LEU A 87 -5.58 -4.25 6.97
N VAL A 88 -5.45 -2.96 7.30
CA VAL A 88 -4.63 -2.06 6.47
C VAL A 88 -3.16 -2.49 6.48
N GLY A 89 -2.67 -2.98 7.60
CA GLY A 89 -1.33 -3.54 7.70
C GLY A 89 -1.17 -4.79 6.86
N GLU A 90 -2.17 -5.68 6.91
CA GLU A 90 -2.16 -6.91 6.13
C GLU A 90 -2.22 -6.65 4.63
N VAL A 91 -3.01 -5.68 4.19
CA VAL A 91 -3.06 -5.29 2.77
C VAL A 91 -1.68 -4.85 2.29
N ALA A 92 -1.04 -3.94 3.03
CA ALA A 92 0.30 -3.47 2.70
C ALA A 92 1.31 -4.61 2.65
N ASN A 93 1.24 -5.52 3.62
CA ASN A 93 2.13 -6.68 3.69
C ASN A 93 1.92 -7.64 2.53
N THR A 94 0.67 -7.91 2.17
CA THR A 94 0.36 -8.83 1.07
C THR A 94 0.77 -8.26 -0.28
N ILE A 95 0.51 -6.98 -0.52
CA ILE A 95 0.94 -6.31 -1.75
C ILE A 95 2.47 -6.38 -1.86
N SER A 96 3.18 -6.04 -0.80
CA SER A 96 4.65 -6.07 -0.78
C SER A 96 5.18 -7.48 -0.96
N GLY A 97 4.51 -8.48 -0.38
CA GLY A 97 4.86 -9.89 -0.57
C GLY A 97 4.66 -10.36 -2.00
N ASN A 98 3.61 -9.90 -2.67
CA ASN A 98 3.39 -10.20 -4.09
C ASN A 98 4.53 -9.64 -4.94
N VAL A 99 4.96 -8.42 -4.63
CA VAL A 99 6.07 -7.76 -5.35
C VAL A 99 7.40 -8.47 -5.10
N ARG A 100 7.60 -8.99 -3.89
CA ARG A 100 8.84 -9.70 -3.53
C ARG A 100 9.15 -10.85 -4.48
N ARG A 101 8.14 -11.48 -5.05
CA ARG A 101 8.34 -12.57 -6.03
C ARG A 101 9.10 -12.09 -7.26
N ASP A 102 8.92 -10.83 -7.65
CA ASP A 102 9.58 -10.27 -8.83
C ASP A 102 10.98 -9.75 -8.54
N PHE A 103 11.23 -9.29 -7.30
CA PHE A 103 12.52 -8.74 -6.91
C PHE A 103 13.48 -9.77 -6.28
N GLY A 104 12.97 -10.92 -5.86
CA GLY A 104 13.79 -12.01 -5.35
C GLY A 104 14.29 -11.83 -3.92
N LYS A 105 15.38 -12.51 -3.59
CA LYS A 105 15.89 -12.63 -2.22
C LYS A 105 16.37 -11.32 -1.61
N ASP A 106 16.77 -10.37 -2.46
CA ASP A 106 17.36 -9.11 -2.01
C ASP A 106 16.31 -8.07 -1.66
N PHE A 107 15.04 -8.44 -1.71
CA PHE A 107 13.91 -7.60 -1.35
C PHE A 107 13.31 -8.13 -0.04
N THR A 108 13.77 -7.55 1.07
CA THR A 108 13.31 -7.95 2.41
C THR A 108 12.29 -6.95 2.93
N ILE A 109 11.19 -7.44 3.44
CA ILE A 109 10.12 -6.61 3.96
C ILE A 109 9.97 -6.79 5.46
N SER A 110 9.70 -5.69 6.17
CA SER A 110 9.41 -5.70 7.59
C SER A 110 7.98 -6.18 7.86
N PRO A 111 7.66 -6.57 9.10
CA PRO A 111 6.27 -6.63 9.53
C PRO A 111 5.63 -5.26 9.36
N PRO A 112 4.31 -5.19 9.14
CA PRO A 112 3.64 -3.90 8.95
C PRO A 112 3.56 -3.10 10.24
N SER A 113 3.71 -1.80 10.13
CA SER A 113 3.29 -0.85 11.14
C SER A 113 2.07 -0.09 10.64
N VAL A 114 1.28 0.47 11.54
CA VAL A 114 0.04 1.14 11.18
C VAL A 114 0.02 2.54 11.74
N VAL A 115 -0.36 3.48 10.89
CA VAL A 115 -0.54 4.88 11.24
C VAL A 115 -1.99 5.24 11.00
N THR A 116 -2.62 5.92 11.95
CA THR A 116 -3.99 6.38 11.80
C THR A 116 -4.06 7.89 11.78
N GLY A 117 -5.04 8.42 11.05
CA GLY A 117 -5.23 9.86 10.90
C GLY A 117 -4.46 10.44 9.74
N HIS A 118 -4.77 11.71 9.44
CA HIS A 118 -4.26 12.39 8.25
C HIS A 118 -3.00 13.20 8.50
N ALA A 119 -2.72 13.50 9.76
CA ALA A 119 -1.59 14.35 10.15
C ALA A 119 -0.35 13.56 10.60
N ALA A 120 -0.43 12.24 10.65
CA ALA A 120 0.68 11.42 11.12
C ALA A 120 1.79 11.38 10.06
N PRO A 121 3.02 11.77 10.41
CA PRO A 121 4.10 11.75 9.44
C PRO A 121 4.56 10.33 9.15
N ILE A 122 4.71 10.03 7.86
CA ILE A 122 5.39 8.82 7.42
C ILE A 122 6.76 9.26 6.94
N THR A 123 7.79 8.76 7.61
CA THR A 123 9.17 9.12 7.27
C THR A 123 9.59 8.43 5.99
N LEU A 124 9.94 9.22 4.98
CA LEU A 124 10.45 8.72 3.72
C LEU A 124 11.98 8.82 3.70
N PRO A 125 12.66 7.90 3.00
CA PRO A 125 14.11 7.99 2.86
C PRO A 125 14.53 9.31 2.20
N SER A 126 15.62 9.87 2.70
CA SER A 126 16.18 11.10 2.15
C SER A 126 16.56 10.90 0.69
N GLY A 127 16.21 11.86 -0.15
CA GLY A 127 16.55 11.82 -1.57
C GLY A 127 15.69 10.89 -2.41
N CYS A 128 14.72 10.21 -1.80
CA CYS A 128 13.81 9.34 -2.50
C CYS A 128 12.55 10.10 -2.91
N ARG A 129 12.16 9.99 -4.17
CA ARG A 129 10.92 10.59 -4.66
C ARG A 129 9.80 9.55 -4.62
N PRO A 130 8.73 9.81 -3.88
CA PRO A 130 7.64 8.85 -3.81
C PRO A 130 6.85 8.80 -5.11
N VAL A 131 6.47 7.59 -5.50
CA VAL A 131 5.55 7.32 -6.58
C VAL A 131 4.21 6.96 -5.96
N VAL A 132 3.15 7.64 -6.38
CA VAL A 132 1.79 7.36 -5.94
C VAL A 132 1.08 6.54 -7.00
N ILE A 133 0.51 5.42 -6.58
CA ILE A 133 -0.30 4.57 -7.44
C ILE A 133 -1.75 4.68 -6.95
N PRO A 134 -2.61 5.41 -7.70
CA PRO A 134 -4.01 5.56 -7.29
C PRO A 134 -4.76 4.24 -7.44
N ILE A 135 -5.63 3.95 -6.49
CA ILE A 135 -6.43 2.72 -6.47
C ILE A 135 -7.90 3.11 -6.34
N HIS A 136 -8.73 2.56 -7.20
CA HIS A 136 -10.18 2.71 -7.11
C HIS A 136 -10.80 1.33 -6.96
N TRP A 137 -11.58 1.15 -5.92
CA TRP A 137 -12.26 -0.10 -5.64
C TRP A 137 -13.69 0.21 -5.20
N ARG A 138 -14.67 -0.26 -5.98
CA ARG A 138 -16.07 0.13 -5.83
C ARG A 138 -16.16 1.67 -5.92
N SER A 139 -16.77 2.32 -4.93
CA SER A 139 -16.87 3.78 -4.89
C SER A 139 -15.76 4.46 -4.06
N HIS A 140 -14.75 3.69 -3.66
CA HIS A 140 -13.70 4.17 -2.78
C HIS A 140 -12.38 4.41 -3.51
N ALA A 141 -11.63 5.39 -3.03
CA ALA A 141 -10.29 5.68 -3.52
C ALA A 141 -9.27 5.47 -2.42
N ALA A 142 -8.22 4.76 -2.75
CA ALA A 142 -7.07 4.53 -1.88
C ALA A 142 -5.80 4.80 -2.67
N ARG A 143 -4.65 4.64 -2.05
CA ARG A 143 -3.38 4.79 -2.76
C ARG A 143 -2.31 3.89 -2.18
N LEU A 144 -1.44 3.45 -3.07
CA LEU A 144 -0.18 2.82 -2.69
C LEU A 144 0.92 3.83 -2.98
N VAL A 145 1.79 4.05 -2.01
CA VAL A 145 2.93 4.94 -2.17
C VAL A 145 4.19 4.11 -2.06
N VAL A 146 5.07 4.27 -3.03
CA VAL A 146 6.32 3.50 -3.12
C VAL A 146 7.48 4.48 -3.18
N CYS A 147 8.44 4.33 -2.27
CA CYS A 147 9.63 5.14 -2.21
C CYS A 147 10.82 4.21 -2.03
N LEU A 148 11.44 3.81 -3.13
CA LEU A 148 12.58 2.89 -3.14
C LEU A 148 13.80 3.51 -3.80
N GLN A 149 14.95 3.20 -3.24
CA GLN A 149 16.24 3.54 -3.80
C GLN A 149 16.91 2.34 -4.44
#